data_002d775dd6b57194fed839da0bc646eb
#
_entry.id   002d775dd6b57194fed839da0bc646eb
#
_cell.length_a   1.000
_cell.length_b   1.000
_cell.length_c   1.000
_cell.angle_alpha   90.00
_cell.angle_beta   90.00
_cell.angle_gamma   90.00
#
_symmetry.space_group_name_H-M   'P 1'
#
loop_
_entity.id
_entity.type
_entity.pdbx_description
1 polymer ?
#
loop_
_entity_poly.entity_id
_entity_poly.type
_entity_poly.pdbx_seq_one_letter_code
_entity_poly.pdbx_strand_id
1 'polypeptide(L)'
;FEALKIDQTNRAEVYKFIDYVKSKTDHLDCLHCNAGISIRKSFTEYEDKDWDAMMEVAVNSHYIICREFFPIIPPGSRILFTGSQMGVDPHAMVLAYGVTKSAVHALCKNLVKEFEGTGTTINTVVPGFVETPWQKEKPEDIKQNIYKKTAIHRFATIDEIVDAFRFCIDNPFVNGSLIEVNGGYNY
;
A
#
# COMPACT_ATOMS: atom_id res chain seq x y z
N PHE A 1 11.40 8.50 -17.65
CA PHE A 1 11.36 7.96 -16.28
C PHE A 1 12.38 8.72 -15.42
N GLU A 2 11.92 9.31 -14.31
CA GLU A 2 12.79 9.94 -13.31
C GLU A 2 12.68 9.18 -11.99
N ALA A 3 13.76 9.03 -11.25
CA ALA A 3 13.80 8.40 -9.95
C ALA A 3 14.44 9.34 -8.93
N LEU A 4 13.76 9.54 -7.81
CA LEU A 4 14.27 10.31 -6.69
C LEU A 4 14.33 9.42 -5.44
N LYS A 5 15.49 9.37 -4.79
CA LYS A 5 15.66 8.66 -3.54
C LYS A 5 15.24 9.57 -2.39
N ILE A 6 14.30 9.12 -1.59
CA ILE A 6 13.84 9.80 -0.37
C ILE A 6 13.71 8.82 0.79
N ASP A 7 13.84 9.30 2.00
CA ASP A 7 13.48 8.58 3.21
C ASP A 7 12.09 9.03 3.67
N GLN A 8 11.09 8.16 3.55
CA GLN A 8 9.71 8.48 3.94
C GLN A 8 9.47 8.47 5.47
N THR A 9 10.46 8.06 6.27
CA THR A 9 10.42 8.30 7.73
C THR A 9 10.70 9.77 8.07
N ASN A 10 11.25 10.53 7.12
CA ASN A 10 11.61 11.95 7.26
C ASN A 10 10.63 12.84 6.48
N ARG A 11 9.70 13.48 7.18
CA ARG A 11 8.71 14.38 6.55
C ARG A 11 9.32 15.48 5.70
N ALA A 12 10.47 16.02 6.09
CA ALA A 12 11.12 17.06 5.30
C ALA A 12 11.56 16.54 3.93
N GLU A 13 11.97 15.27 3.83
CA GLU A 13 12.27 14.65 2.54
C GLU A 13 11.02 14.36 1.73
N VAL A 14 9.92 13.99 2.38
CA VAL A 14 8.62 13.84 1.71
C VAL A 14 8.17 15.15 1.10
N TYR A 15 8.28 16.28 1.81
CA TYR A 15 7.94 17.60 1.26
C TYR A 15 8.88 18.01 0.12
N LYS A 16 10.19 17.76 0.22
CA LYS A 16 11.13 17.99 -0.90
C LYS A 16 10.75 17.20 -2.15
N PHE A 17 10.32 15.95 -1.98
CA PHE A 17 9.81 15.14 -3.08
C PHE A 17 8.57 15.77 -3.70
N ILE A 18 7.62 16.22 -2.89
CA ILE A 18 6.39 16.86 -3.33
C ILE A 18 6.70 18.12 -4.13
N ASP A 19 7.57 18.98 -3.62
CA ASP A 19 7.99 20.22 -4.28
C ASP A 19 8.69 19.92 -5.61
N TYR A 20 9.53 18.89 -5.63
CA TYR A 20 10.18 18.42 -6.86
C TYR A 20 9.16 18.00 -7.91
N VAL A 21 8.18 17.15 -7.55
CA VAL A 21 7.14 16.72 -8.50
C VAL A 21 6.33 17.91 -9.01
N LYS A 22 5.88 18.81 -8.12
CA LYS A 22 5.15 20.03 -8.50
C LYS A 22 5.95 20.97 -9.39
N SER A 23 7.28 20.93 -9.33
CA SER A 23 8.15 21.69 -10.25
C SER A 23 8.24 21.09 -11.66
N LYS A 24 7.82 19.83 -11.83
CA LYS A 24 7.91 19.09 -13.10
C LYS A 24 6.60 18.95 -13.83
N THR A 25 5.48 18.97 -13.11
CA THR A 25 4.15 18.78 -13.69
C THR A 25 3.11 19.54 -12.88
N ASP A 26 2.09 19.97 -13.56
CA ASP A 26 0.88 20.62 -13.00
C ASP A 26 -0.32 19.65 -12.93
N HIS A 27 -0.14 18.40 -13.34
CA HIS A 27 -1.19 17.37 -13.26
C HIS A 27 -0.63 15.98 -12.98
N LEU A 28 -1.42 15.15 -12.28
CA LEU A 28 -1.15 13.73 -12.01
C LEU A 28 -2.37 12.89 -12.34
N ASP A 29 -2.32 12.13 -13.42
CA ASP A 29 -3.41 11.25 -13.86
C ASP A 29 -3.49 9.97 -13.01
N CYS A 30 -2.37 9.54 -12.45
CA CYS A 30 -2.30 8.37 -11.58
C CYS A 30 -1.28 8.58 -10.45
N LEU A 31 -1.73 8.36 -9.22
CA LEU A 31 -0.90 8.37 -8.02
C LEU A 31 -0.91 6.97 -7.39
N HIS A 32 0.25 6.34 -7.24
CA HIS A 32 0.37 5.05 -6.55
C HIS A 32 1.20 5.17 -5.27
N CYS A 33 0.56 5.09 -4.13
CA CYS A 33 1.16 5.05 -2.80
C CYS A 33 1.51 3.60 -2.43
N ASN A 34 2.75 3.18 -2.70
CA ASN A 34 3.21 1.80 -2.54
C ASN A 34 4.15 1.58 -1.36
N ALA A 35 4.89 2.61 -0.93
CA ALA A 35 5.93 2.45 0.08
C ALA A 35 5.41 1.85 1.40
N GLY A 36 6.22 1.00 2.00
CA GLY A 36 5.91 0.37 3.27
C GLY A 36 7.10 -0.37 3.82
N ILE A 37 7.19 -0.43 5.13
CA ILE A 37 8.19 -1.23 5.85
C ILE A 37 7.49 -2.16 6.83
N SER A 38 8.13 -3.28 7.16
CA SER A 38 7.64 -4.22 8.16
C SER A 38 8.76 -4.59 9.12
N ILE A 39 8.53 -4.38 10.40
CA ILE A 39 9.41 -4.79 11.48
C ILE A 39 8.72 -5.93 12.22
N ARG A 40 9.39 -7.09 12.34
CA ARG A 40 8.86 -8.28 13.02
C ARG A 40 9.41 -8.34 14.44
N LYS A 41 8.52 -8.16 15.39
CA LYS A 41 8.84 -8.28 16.83
C LYS A 41 7.62 -8.85 17.57
N SER A 42 7.84 -9.44 18.75
CA SER A 42 6.72 -9.70 19.66
C SER A 42 6.14 -8.38 20.16
N PHE A 43 4.91 -8.41 20.67
CA PHE A 43 4.20 -7.18 21.06
C PHE A 43 4.99 -6.34 22.07
N THR A 44 5.63 -6.99 23.04
CA THR A 44 6.36 -6.31 24.11
C THR A 44 7.77 -5.85 23.72
N GLU A 45 8.27 -6.25 22.56
CA GLU A 45 9.61 -5.89 22.06
C GLU A 45 9.58 -4.71 21.08
N TYR A 46 8.40 -4.24 20.65
CA TYR A 46 8.32 -3.03 19.85
C TYR A 46 8.77 -1.81 20.66
N GLU A 47 9.69 -1.07 20.11
CA GLU A 47 10.07 0.26 20.59
C GLU A 47 9.23 1.33 19.90
N ASP A 48 9.04 2.49 20.54
CA ASP A 48 8.29 3.61 19.95
C ASP A 48 8.81 3.98 18.57
N LYS A 49 10.15 3.97 18.38
CA LYS A 49 10.76 4.25 17.07
C LYS A 49 10.36 3.28 15.96
N ASP A 50 10.10 2.00 16.30
CA ASP A 50 9.67 0.99 15.33
C ASP A 50 8.23 1.26 14.87
N TRP A 51 7.38 1.57 15.84
CA TRP A 51 6.00 1.96 15.60
C TRP A 51 5.93 3.24 14.77
N ASP A 52 6.63 4.30 15.20
CA ASP A 52 6.63 5.61 14.55
C ASP A 52 7.14 5.51 13.12
N ALA A 53 8.22 4.77 12.87
CA ALA A 53 8.75 4.57 11.51
C ALA A 53 7.74 3.91 10.59
N MET A 54 7.03 2.86 11.06
CA MET A 54 6.02 2.18 10.24
C MET A 54 4.81 3.07 9.97
N MET A 55 4.33 3.81 10.97
CA MET A 55 3.25 4.78 10.81
C MET A 55 3.64 5.92 9.88
N GLU A 56 4.87 6.42 10.02
CA GLU A 56 5.33 7.54 9.18
C GLU A 56 5.43 7.13 7.71
N VAL A 57 6.04 5.98 7.41
CA VAL A 57 6.20 5.51 6.02
C VAL A 57 4.88 5.12 5.37
N ALA A 58 4.03 4.35 6.05
CA ALA A 58 2.86 3.75 5.41
C ALA A 58 1.58 4.60 5.52
N VAL A 59 1.46 5.43 6.56
CA VAL A 59 0.21 6.18 6.83
C VAL A 59 0.43 7.67 6.63
N ASN A 60 1.34 8.27 7.40
CA ASN A 60 1.51 9.73 7.40
C ASN A 60 2.02 10.24 6.06
N SER A 61 3.05 9.57 5.47
CA SER A 61 3.58 9.99 4.17
C SER A 61 2.54 9.87 3.07
N HIS A 62 1.74 8.81 3.04
CA HIS A 62 0.68 8.64 2.05
C HIS A 62 -0.41 9.70 2.18
N TYR A 63 -0.83 9.99 3.41
CA TYR A 63 -1.77 11.09 3.67
C TYR A 63 -1.22 12.43 3.21
N ILE A 64 0.03 12.76 3.56
CA ILE A 64 0.68 14.03 3.17
C ILE A 64 0.77 14.12 1.64
N ILE A 65 1.23 13.07 0.97
CA ILE A 65 1.35 13.02 -0.50
C ILE A 65 -0.01 13.23 -1.17
N CYS A 66 -1.05 12.52 -0.72
CA CYS A 66 -2.39 12.70 -1.29
C CYS A 66 -2.92 14.12 -1.08
N ARG A 67 -2.75 14.69 0.12
CA ARG A 67 -3.19 16.05 0.43
C ARG A 67 -2.47 17.09 -0.42
N GLU A 68 -1.16 17.00 -0.50
CA GLU A 68 -0.34 17.98 -1.21
C GLU A 68 -0.50 17.89 -2.73
N PHE A 69 -0.78 16.70 -3.28
CA PHE A 69 -1.03 16.56 -4.69
C PHE A 69 -2.50 16.78 -5.08
N PHE A 70 -3.40 16.87 -4.12
CA PHE A 70 -4.84 17.12 -4.39
C PHE A 70 -5.08 18.22 -5.43
N PRO A 71 -4.42 19.42 -5.38
CA PRO A 71 -4.66 20.48 -6.35
C PRO A 71 -4.22 20.19 -7.77
N ILE A 72 -3.37 19.17 -7.98
CA ILE A 72 -2.83 18.78 -9.30
C ILE A 72 -3.32 17.42 -9.76
N ILE A 73 -4.31 16.85 -9.10
CA ILE A 73 -5.01 15.63 -9.52
C ILE A 73 -6.27 16.02 -10.28
N PRO A 74 -6.28 15.92 -11.62
CA PRO A 74 -7.42 16.32 -12.42
C PRO A 74 -8.61 15.34 -12.24
N PRO A 75 -9.84 15.79 -12.57
CA PRO A 75 -11.00 14.90 -12.62
C PRO A 75 -10.76 13.67 -13.49
N GLY A 76 -11.24 12.52 -13.05
CA GLY A 76 -11.08 11.25 -13.77
C GLY A 76 -9.77 10.51 -13.53
N SER A 77 -8.94 10.99 -12.61
CA SER A 77 -7.65 10.37 -12.22
C SER A 77 -7.81 9.08 -11.42
N ARG A 78 -6.68 8.43 -11.12
CA ARG A 78 -6.59 7.20 -10.33
C ARG A 78 -5.66 7.38 -9.14
N ILE A 79 -6.14 7.05 -7.94
CA ILE A 79 -5.30 6.97 -6.73
C ILE A 79 -5.30 5.53 -6.25
N LEU A 80 -4.13 4.95 -6.12
CA LEU A 80 -3.93 3.56 -5.78
C LEU A 80 -3.07 3.41 -4.54
N PHE A 81 -3.45 2.48 -3.69
CA PHE A 81 -2.67 2.11 -2.51
C PHE A 81 -2.29 0.63 -2.57
N THR A 82 -1.11 0.31 -2.07
CA THR A 82 -0.72 -1.06 -1.77
C THR A 82 -1.05 -1.37 -0.31
N GLY A 83 -2.14 -2.10 -0.13
CA GLY A 83 -2.55 -2.65 1.16
C GLY A 83 -1.75 -3.89 1.55
N SER A 84 -2.36 -4.76 2.31
CA SER A 84 -1.85 -6.10 2.63
C SER A 84 -2.96 -6.94 3.26
N GLN A 85 -2.93 -8.25 3.02
CA GLN A 85 -3.75 -9.23 3.75
C GLN A 85 -3.57 -9.11 5.27
N MET A 86 -2.38 -8.70 5.74
CA MET A 86 -2.12 -8.47 7.16
C MET A 86 -2.91 -7.29 7.77
N GLY A 87 -3.47 -6.43 6.93
CA GLY A 87 -4.41 -5.38 7.35
C GLY A 87 -5.87 -5.83 7.38
N VAL A 88 -6.17 -7.05 6.92
CA VAL A 88 -7.50 -7.69 6.94
C VAL A 88 -7.52 -8.75 8.03
N ASP A 89 -6.59 -9.71 7.98
CA ASP A 89 -6.48 -10.80 8.94
C ASP A 89 -5.24 -10.64 9.83
N PRO A 90 -5.38 -10.85 11.14
CA PRO A 90 -4.26 -10.70 12.07
C PRO A 90 -3.18 -11.76 11.83
N HIS A 91 -1.92 -11.36 11.98
CA HIS A 91 -0.78 -12.25 11.86
C HIS A 91 0.20 -12.00 13.01
N ALA A 92 0.73 -13.07 13.57
CA ALA A 92 1.68 -12.99 14.68
C ALA A 92 2.98 -12.27 14.29
N MET A 93 3.59 -11.55 15.23
CA MET A 93 4.88 -10.85 15.09
C MET A 93 4.88 -9.65 14.11
N VAL A 94 3.74 -9.21 13.62
CA VAL A 94 3.63 -8.06 12.69
C VAL A 94 2.50 -7.11 13.08
N LEU A 95 2.26 -6.95 14.38
CA LEU A 95 1.15 -6.13 14.88
C LEU A 95 1.15 -4.71 14.28
N ALA A 96 2.24 -3.98 14.39
CA ALA A 96 2.31 -2.60 13.90
C ALA A 96 2.14 -2.52 12.36
N TYR A 97 2.73 -3.47 11.61
CA TYR A 97 2.52 -3.56 10.17
C TYR A 97 1.04 -3.81 9.82
N GLY A 98 0.38 -4.74 10.51
CA GLY A 98 -1.05 -4.98 10.33
C GLY A 98 -1.88 -3.73 10.57
N VAL A 99 -1.60 -3.00 11.66
CA VAL A 99 -2.28 -1.73 11.98
C VAL A 99 -2.05 -0.69 10.89
N THR A 100 -0.81 -0.50 10.41
CA THR A 100 -0.54 0.47 9.34
C THR A 100 -1.28 0.12 8.05
N LYS A 101 -1.36 -1.16 7.69
CA LYS A 101 -2.09 -1.58 6.49
C LYS A 101 -3.61 -1.45 6.64
N SER A 102 -4.16 -1.71 7.83
CA SER A 102 -5.56 -1.40 8.13
C SER A 102 -5.84 0.10 8.03
N ALA A 103 -4.93 0.95 8.50
CA ALA A 103 -5.03 2.40 8.37
C ALA A 103 -4.99 2.85 6.90
N VAL A 104 -4.15 2.26 6.06
CA VAL A 104 -4.13 2.51 4.60
C VAL A 104 -5.45 2.12 3.95
N HIS A 105 -6.05 0.98 4.33
CA HIS A 105 -7.38 0.56 3.86
C HIS A 105 -8.45 1.59 4.25
N ALA A 106 -8.41 2.08 5.49
CA ALA A 106 -9.32 3.12 5.96
C ALA A 106 -9.09 4.47 5.24
N LEU A 107 -7.83 4.86 5.03
CA LEU A 107 -7.48 6.07 4.30
C LEU A 107 -8.07 6.06 2.88
N CYS A 108 -7.92 4.96 2.14
CA CYS A 108 -8.52 4.78 0.83
C CYS A 108 -10.03 5.05 0.86
N LYS A 109 -10.75 4.39 1.76
CA LYS A 109 -12.22 4.51 1.87
C LYS A 109 -12.68 5.93 2.21
N ASN A 110 -11.95 6.62 3.08
CA ASN A 110 -12.30 7.98 3.49
C ASN A 110 -11.98 9.02 2.41
N LEU A 111 -10.85 8.86 1.69
CA LEU A 111 -10.47 9.77 0.60
C LEU A 111 -11.49 9.81 -0.55
N VAL A 112 -12.29 8.77 -0.76
CA VAL A 112 -13.35 8.77 -1.79
C VAL A 112 -14.28 9.98 -1.63
N LYS A 113 -14.56 10.40 -0.39
CA LYS A 113 -15.44 11.54 -0.13
C LYS A 113 -14.82 12.87 -0.52
N GLU A 114 -13.51 12.99 -0.42
CA GLU A 114 -12.78 14.21 -0.82
C GLU A 114 -12.75 14.40 -2.34
N PHE A 115 -12.98 13.34 -3.11
CA PHE A 115 -13.00 13.35 -4.58
C PHE A 115 -14.42 13.13 -5.15
N GLU A 116 -15.46 13.31 -4.34
CA GLU A 116 -16.85 13.14 -4.77
C GLU A 116 -17.18 14.06 -5.96
N GLY A 117 -17.82 13.50 -6.99
CA GLY A 117 -18.24 14.24 -8.20
C GLY A 117 -17.11 14.49 -9.22
N THR A 118 -15.86 14.17 -8.91
CA THR A 118 -14.73 14.40 -9.84
C THR A 118 -14.53 13.28 -10.87
N GLY A 119 -15.10 12.10 -10.64
CA GLY A 119 -14.81 10.89 -11.44
C GLY A 119 -13.44 10.26 -11.14
N THR A 120 -12.66 10.82 -10.22
CA THR A 120 -11.43 10.21 -9.71
C THR A 120 -11.77 9.01 -8.84
N THR A 121 -11.10 7.88 -9.06
CA THR A 121 -11.29 6.66 -8.26
C THR A 121 -10.11 6.38 -7.36
N ILE A 122 -10.39 5.86 -6.19
CA ILE A 122 -9.40 5.58 -5.14
C ILE A 122 -9.59 4.14 -4.69
N ASN A 123 -8.56 3.30 -4.88
CA ASN A 123 -8.66 1.88 -4.56
C ASN A 123 -7.39 1.37 -3.90
N THR A 124 -7.52 0.29 -3.15
CA THR A 124 -6.41 -0.43 -2.54
C THR A 124 -6.35 -1.85 -3.08
N VAL A 125 -5.22 -2.25 -3.66
CA VAL A 125 -4.93 -3.66 -3.89
C VAL A 125 -4.36 -4.24 -2.60
N VAL A 126 -4.87 -5.40 -2.21
CA VAL A 126 -4.57 -6.08 -0.94
C VAL A 126 -3.90 -7.44 -1.24
N PRO A 127 -2.57 -7.44 -1.46
CA PRO A 127 -1.85 -8.68 -1.75
C PRO A 127 -1.79 -9.59 -0.53
N GLY A 128 -1.80 -10.90 -0.79
CA GLY A 128 -1.31 -11.91 0.13
C GLY A 128 0.22 -12.00 0.10
N PHE A 129 0.74 -13.22 0.06
CA PHE A 129 2.18 -13.44 -0.12
C PHE A 129 2.55 -13.45 -1.59
N VAL A 130 3.50 -12.58 -1.99
CA VAL A 130 3.94 -12.38 -3.37
C VAL A 130 5.37 -12.83 -3.53
N GLU A 131 5.70 -13.52 -4.62
CA GLU A 131 7.05 -13.99 -4.92
C GLU A 131 7.98 -12.81 -5.27
N THR A 132 8.61 -12.27 -4.24
CA THR A 132 9.54 -11.14 -4.30
C THR A 132 10.86 -11.53 -3.65
N PRO A 133 11.93 -10.75 -3.82
CA PRO A 133 13.19 -10.98 -3.09
C PRO A 133 12.99 -11.13 -1.57
N TRP A 134 12.02 -10.44 -1.00
CA TRP A 134 11.67 -10.54 0.42
C TRP A 134 11.24 -11.96 0.86
N GLN A 135 10.70 -12.78 -0.05
CA GLN A 135 10.29 -14.15 0.25
C GLN A 135 11.42 -15.18 -0.01
N LYS A 136 12.45 -14.83 -0.79
CA LYS A 136 13.49 -15.79 -1.20
C LYS A 136 14.27 -16.38 -0.02
N GLU A 137 14.54 -15.54 0.99
CA GLU A 137 15.32 -15.93 2.17
C GLU A 137 14.51 -16.66 3.26
N LYS A 138 13.17 -16.80 3.07
CA LYS A 138 12.37 -17.55 4.04
C LYS A 138 12.75 -19.02 4.05
N PRO A 139 12.89 -19.63 5.24
CA PRO A 139 13.04 -21.07 5.39
C PRO A 139 11.90 -21.83 4.70
N GLU A 140 12.21 -23.02 4.17
CA GLU A 140 11.25 -23.78 3.38
C GLU A 140 10.02 -24.22 4.21
N ASP A 141 10.21 -24.57 5.48
CA ASP A 141 9.12 -24.89 6.40
C ASP A 141 8.13 -23.72 6.59
N ILE A 142 8.65 -22.50 6.64
CA ILE A 142 7.82 -21.28 6.70
C ILE A 142 7.04 -21.09 5.40
N LYS A 143 7.68 -21.31 4.23
CA LYS A 143 6.99 -21.23 2.93
C LYS A 143 5.88 -22.27 2.85
N GLN A 144 6.15 -23.51 3.24
CA GLN A 144 5.15 -24.59 3.25
C GLN A 144 3.98 -24.28 4.19
N ASN A 145 4.23 -23.65 5.35
CA ASN A 145 3.16 -23.23 6.24
C ASN A 145 2.28 -22.14 5.61
N ILE A 146 2.86 -21.22 4.84
CA ILE A 146 2.11 -20.18 4.12
C ILE A 146 1.28 -20.83 3.00
N TYR A 147 1.87 -21.75 2.23
CA TYR A 147 1.18 -22.47 1.16
C TYR A 147 -0.05 -23.23 1.70
N LYS A 148 0.07 -23.89 2.86
CA LYS A 148 -1.06 -24.57 3.51
C LYS A 148 -2.20 -23.65 3.90
N LYS A 149 -1.91 -22.38 4.17
CA LYS A 149 -2.92 -21.36 4.52
C LYS A 149 -3.51 -20.65 3.31
N THR A 150 -2.98 -20.89 2.13
CA THR A 150 -3.43 -20.29 0.88
C THR A 150 -4.11 -21.36 0.05
N ALA A 151 -5.35 -21.20 -0.34
CA ALA A 151 -6.11 -22.21 -1.08
C ALA A 151 -5.45 -22.61 -2.41
N ILE A 152 -4.70 -21.67 -3.04
CA ILE A 152 -3.94 -21.91 -4.27
C ILE A 152 -2.59 -22.61 -4.00
N HIS A 153 -2.14 -22.73 -2.74
CA HIS A 153 -0.91 -23.40 -2.30
C HIS A 153 0.39 -22.88 -2.94
N ARG A 154 0.47 -21.60 -3.27
CA ARG A 154 1.69 -20.91 -3.74
C ARG A 154 1.67 -19.43 -3.41
N PHE A 155 2.79 -18.76 -3.59
CA PHE A 155 2.82 -17.31 -3.63
C PHE A 155 2.19 -16.79 -4.94
N ALA A 156 1.65 -15.57 -4.89
CA ALA A 156 1.26 -14.86 -6.10
C ALA A 156 2.51 -14.43 -6.87
N THR A 157 2.41 -14.38 -8.19
CA THR A 157 3.42 -13.72 -9.02
C THR A 157 3.27 -12.19 -8.95
N ILE A 158 4.30 -11.46 -9.33
CA ILE A 158 4.23 -9.99 -9.42
C ILE A 158 3.16 -9.57 -10.45
N ASP A 159 3.09 -10.28 -11.58
CA ASP A 159 2.13 -9.97 -12.65
C ASP A 159 0.68 -10.11 -12.19
N GLU A 160 0.36 -11.11 -11.36
CA GLU A 160 -0.99 -11.27 -10.79
C GLU A 160 -1.40 -10.07 -9.91
N ILE A 161 -0.43 -9.44 -9.24
CA ILE A 161 -0.70 -8.22 -8.46
C ILE A 161 -0.82 -7.00 -9.38
N VAL A 162 0.03 -6.90 -10.42
CA VAL A 162 -0.02 -5.82 -11.43
C VAL A 162 -1.36 -5.83 -12.16
N ASP A 163 -1.91 -6.99 -12.50
CA ASP A 163 -3.21 -7.10 -13.17
C ASP A 163 -4.36 -6.54 -12.30
N ALA A 164 -4.28 -6.71 -10.98
CA ALA A 164 -5.26 -6.10 -10.07
C ALA A 164 -5.15 -4.56 -10.04
N PHE A 165 -3.93 -4.01 -10.10
CA PHE A 165 -3.75 -2.56 -10.25
C PHE A 165 -4.27 -2.07 -11.60
N ARG A 166 -4.00 -2.78 -12.70
CA ARG A 166 -4.56 -2.46 -14.03
C ARG A 166 -6.08 -2.46 -14.01
N PHE A 167 -6.69 -3.47 -13.40
CA PHE A 167 -8.15 -3.52 -13.23
C PHE A 167 -8.69 -2.25 -12.54
N CYS A 168 -8.02 -1.77 -11.48
CA CYS A 168 -8.41 -0.52 -10.81
C CYS A 168 -8.21 0.72 -11.68
N ILE A 169 -7.20 0.73 -12.56
CA ILE A 169 -6.93 1.84 -13.50
C ILE A 169 -7.97 1.88 -14.60
N ASP A 170 -8.25 0.73 -15.20
CA ASP A 170 -9.06 0.61 -16.43
C ASP A 170 -10.56 0.67 -16.14
N ASN A 171 -11.00 0.34 -14.92
CA ASN A 171 -12.41 0.33 -14.57
C ASN A 171 -12.82 1.57 -13.77
N PRO A 172 -13.46 2.57 -14.40
CA PRO A 172 -13.82 3.84 -13.75
C PRO A 172 -14.98 3.70 -12.75
N PHE A 173 -15.60 2.52 -12.62
CA PHE A 173 -16.68 2.29 -11.66
C PHE A 173 -16.22 1.57 -10.39
N VAL A 174 -14.96 1.14 -10.35
CA VAL A 174 -14.34 0.58 -9.14
C VAL A 174 -13.78 1.73 -8.31
N ASN A 175 -14.40 2.02 -7.17
CA ASN A 175 -14.03 3.12 -6.28
C ASN A 175 -14.24 2.75 -4.80
N GLY A 176 -13.34 3.14 -3.93
CA GLY A 176 -13.37 2.85 -2.50
C GLY A 176 -13.18 1.36 -2.14
N SER A 177 -12.66 0.57 -3.08
CA SER A 177 -12.62 -0.88 -2.97
C SER A 177 -11.29 -1.39 -2.43
N LEU A 178 -11.38 -2.50 -1.68
CA LEU A 178 -10.24 -3.33 -1.31
C LEU A 178 -10.24 -4.54 -2.25
N ILE A 179 -9.27 -4.62 -3.14
CA ILE A 179 -9.15 -5.71 -4.13
C ILE A 179 -8.18 -6.74 -3.55
N GLU A 180 -8.72 -7.78 -2.94
CA GLU A 180 -7.93 -8.85 -2.35
C GLU A 180 -7.38 -9.78 -3.43
N VAL A 181 -6.04 -9.92 -3.43
CA VAL A 181 -5.28 -10.81 -4.31
C VAL A 181 -4.39 -11.70 -3.42
N ASN A 182 -5.03 -12.59 -2.68
CA ASN A 182 -4.40 -13.35 -1.59
C ASN A 182 -4.43 -14.87 -1.79
N GLY A 183 -4.97 -15.36 -2.92
CA GLY A 183 -5.05 -16.78 -3.23
C GLY A 183 -5.94 -17.58 -2.28
N GLY A 184 -6.94 -16.95 -1.64
CA GLY A 184 -7.77 -17.57 -0.62
C GLY A 184 -6.99 -17.83 0.67
N TYR A 185 -6.30 -16.83 1.19
CA TYR A 185 -5.57 -16.94 2.46
C TYR A 185 -6.54 -17.08 3.64
N ASN A 186 -6.26 -18.02 4.55
CA ASN A 186 -7.13 -18.39 5.69
C ASN A 186 -8.56 -18.83 5.28
N TYR A 187 -8.67 -19.56 4.19
CA TYR A 187 -9.93 -20.19 3.74
C TYR A 187 -10.49 -21.19 4.74
#